data_dbe2798c4471a9a274927deb0161d341
#
_entry.id   dbe2798c4471a9a274927deb0161d341
#
_cell.length_a   1.000
_cell.length_b   1.000
_cell.length_c   1.000
_cell.angle_alpha   90.00
_cell.angle_beta   90.00
_cell.angle_gamma   90.00
#
_symmetry.space_group_name_H-M   'P 1'
#
loop_
_entity.id
_entity.type
_entity.pdbx_description
1 polymer ?
#
loop_
_entity_poly.entity_id
_entity_poly.type
_entity_poly.pdbx_seq_one_letter_code
_entity_poly.pdbx_strand_id
1 'polypeptide(L)'
;MITEEQRAFLTAHRWAVLATGRRDGSPQQSMVGYLLDDEGRLVVSAKAYTAKWRNARRQPRVSLTVPDGRAHLVVYGTAECIDADPLRAELTADVFAALGGGDRPDPSTIVSMLDEQQRTVLRITPDQILFHE
;
A
#
# COMPACT_ATOMS: atom_id res chain seq x y z
N MET A 1 4.72 -16.26 -5.77
CA MET A 1 3.29 -16.34 -6.12
C MET A 1 2.45 -16.39 -4.85
N ILE A 2 1.37 -15.65 -4.81
CA ILE A 2 0.47 -15.62 -3.64
C ILE A 2 -0.40 -16.89 -3.61
N THR A 3 -0.51 -17.52 -2.42
CA THR A 3 -1.39 -18.67 -2.23
C THR A 3 -2.82 -18.21 -1.96
N GLU A 4 -3.79 -19.14 -2.09
CA GLU A 4 -5.18 -18.82 -1.77
C GLU A 4 -5.35 -18.44 -0.29
N GLU A 5 -4.65 -19.10 0.60
CA GLU A 5 -4.67 -18.80 2.04
C GLU A 5 -4.13 -17.40 2.32
N GLN A 6 -3.01 -17.05 1.70
CA GLN A 6 -2.43 -15.71 1.82
C GLN A 6 -3.37 -14.65 1.26
N ARG A 7 -3.96 -14.91 0.10
CA ARG A 7 -4.94 -13.99 -0.51
C ARG A 7 -6.13 -13.77 0.40
N ALA A 8 -6.67 -14.86 0.95
CA ALA A 8 -7.83 -14.77 1.85
C ALA A 8 -7.50 -13.93 3.09
N PHE A 9 -6.31 -14.15 3.67
CA PHE A 9 -5.87 -13.38 4.84
C PHE A 9 -5.74 -11.89 4.50
N LEU A 10 -5.05 -11.57 3.42
CA LEU A 10 -4.83 -10.17 3.01
C LEU A 10 -6.15 -9.48 2.65
N THR A 11 -7.07 -10.19 2.02
CA THR A 11 -8.38 -9.63 1.66
C THR A 11 -9.26 -9.38 2.87
N ALA A 12 -9.11 -10.21 3.92
CA ALA A 12 -9.88 -10.07 5.15
C ALA A 12 -9.43 -8.90 6.02
N HIS A 13 -8.26 -8.35 5.75
CA HIS A 13 -7.68 -7.25 6.51
C HIS A 13 -7.51 -6.01 5.63
N ARG A 14 -7.35 -4.84 6.27
CA ARG A 14 -7.23 -3.55 5.56
C ARG A 14 -6.09 -2.70 6.07
N TRP A 15 -5.45 -3.09 7.16
CA TRP A 15 -4.42 -2.27 7.82
C TRP A 15 -3.14 -3.05 7.96
N ALA A 16 -2.05 -2.36 7.73
CA ALA A 16 -0.71 -2.94 7.82
C ALA A 16 0.26 -1.92 8.39
N VAL A 17 1.36 -2.42 8.95
CA VAL A 17 2.51 -1.59 9.27
C VAL A 17 3.48 -1.69 8.09
N LEU A 18 3.71 -0.57 7.43
CA LEU A 18 4.64 -0.49 6.30
C LEU A 18 6.00 -0.02 6.80
N ALA A 19 7.04 -0.78 6.49
CA ALA A 19 8.43 -0.43 6.79
C ALA A 19 9.15 -0.01 5.53
N THR A 20 9.81 1.15 5.60
CA THR A 20 10.63 1.70 4.51
C THR A 20 12.01 2.05 5.04
N GLY A 21 13.02 2.14 4.15
CA GLY A 21 14.40 2.40 4.55
C GLY A 21 14.74 3.88 4.57
N ARG A 22 15.23 4.36 5.71
CA ARG A 22 15.76 5.72 5.84
C ARG A 22 17.12 5.82 5.15
N ARG A 23 17.61 7.06 4.99
CA ARG A 23 18.89 7.28 4.30
C ARG A 23 20.06 6.57 4.95
N ASP A 24 20.03 6.43 6.28
CA ASP A 24 21.08 5.74 7.03
C ASP A 24 20.89 4.22 7.09
N GLY A 25 19.86 3.70 6.40
CA GLY A 25 19.54 2.28 6.39
C GLY A 25 18.63 1.81 7.52
N SER A 26 18.32 2.69 8.50
CA SER A 26 17.42 2.31 9.56
C SER A 26 15.98 2.25 9.07
N PRO A 27 15.14 1.37 9.65
CA PRO A 27 13.75 1.25 9.22
C PRO A 27 12.89 2.39 9.77
N GLN A 28 11.94 2.84 8.93
CA GLN A 28 10.87 3.76 9.32
C GLN A 28 9.55 3.02 9.15
N GLN A 29 8.65 3.15 10.10
CA GLN A 29 7.38 2.42 10.07
C GLN A 29 6.20 3.37 10.12
N SER A 30 5.15 3.02 9.38
CA SER A 30 3.88 3.77 9.35
C SER A 30 2.72 2.79 9.28
N MET A 31 1.62 3.13 9.96
CA MET A 31 0.37 2.40 9.77
C MET A 31 -0.27 2.86 8.47
N VAL A 32 -0.66 1.93 7.62
CA VAL A 32 -1.29 2.23 6.33
C VAL A 32 -2.51 1.36 6.10
N GLY A 33 -3.48 1.90 5.37
CA GLY A 33 -4.54 1.10 4.78
C GLY A 33 -4.08 0.59 3.42
N TYR A 34 -4.52 -0.58 3.04
CA TYR A 34 -4.14 -1.15 1.75
C TYR A 34 -5.30 -1.84 1.06
N LEU A 35 -5.14 -2.02 -0.23
CA LEU A 35 -5.98 -2.84 -1.09
C LEU A 35 -5.10 -3.91 -1.73
N LEU A 36 -5.56 -5.16 -1.72
CA LEU A 36 -4.94 -6.22 -2.51
C LEU A 36 -5.62 -6.26 -3.87
N ASP A 37 -4.85 -6.06 -4.94
CA ASP A 37 -5.41 -6.11 -6.30
C ASP A 37 -5.48 -7.55 -6.84
N ASP A 38 -6.08 -7.70 -8.03
CA ASP A 38 -6.27 -9.02 -8.64
C ASP A 38 -4.97 -9.71 -9.02
N GLU A 39 -3.89 -8.96 -9.13
CA GLU A 39 -2.57 -9.50 -9.48
C GLU A 39 -1.72 -9.80 -8.26
N GLY A 40 -2.29 -9.67 -7.06
CA GLY A 40 -1.56 -9.96 -5.82
C GLY A 40 -0.65 -8.86 -5.35
N ARG A 41 -0.84 -7.62 -5.82
CA ARG A 41 -0.07 -6.46 -5.39
C ARG A 41 -0.84 -5.70 -4.31
N LEU A 42 -0.11 -5.06 -3.42
CA LEU A 42 -0.73 -4.21 -2.39
C LEU A 42 -0.65 -2.76 -2.82
N VAL A 43 -1.78 -2.08 -2.76
CA VAL A 43 -1.92 -0.69 -3.20
C VAL A 43 -2.19 0.19 -1.98
N VAL A 44 -1.35 1.19 -1.79
CA VAL A 44 -1.38 2.08 -0.62
C VAL A 44 -1.44 3.53 -1.10
N SER A 45 -2.38 4.30 -0.56
CA SER A 45 -2.41 5.75 -0.78
C SER A 45 -1.46 6.41 0.22
N ALA A 46 -0.56 7.25 -0.28
CA ALA A 46 0.43 7.94 0.55
C ALA A 46 0.54 9.40 0.11
N LYS A 47 0.77 10.30 1.05
CA LYS A 47 0.99 11.70 0.72
C LYS A 47 2.45 11.95 0.40
N ALA A 48 2.72 12.74 -0.62
CA ALA A 48 4.07 12.94 -1.16
C ALA A 48 5.06 13.53 -0.17
N TYR A 49 4.58 14.24 0.85
CA TYR A 49 5.44 14.85 1.86
C TYR A 49 5.83 13.90 3.01
N THR A 50 5.30 12.67 3.00
CA THR A 50 5.55 11.72 4.09
C THR A 50 6.88 10.98 3.90
N ALA A 51 7.43 10.51 5.04
CA ALA A 51 8.68 9.76 5.03
C ALA A 51 8.56 8.47 4.20
N LYS A 52 7.43 7.76 4.31
CA LYS A 52 7.24 6.50 3.58
C LYS A 52 7.32 6.69 2.06
N TRP A 53 6.75 7.76 1.54
CA TRP A 53 6.83 8.06 0.11
C TRP A 53 8.26 8.37 -0.32
N ARG A 54 8.91 9.30 0.39
CA ARG A 54 10.28 9.71 0.04
C ARG A 54 11.27 8.56 0.18
N ASN A 55 11.11 7.73 1.22
CA ASN A 55 11.95 6.57 1.43
C ASN A 55 11.77 5.54 0.32
N ALA A 56 10.52 5.21 -0.04
CA ALA A 56 10.24 4.24 -1.09
C ALA A 56 10.73 4.69 -2.47
N ARG A 57 10.71 5.99 -2.74
CA ARG A 57 11.26 6.52 -3.99
C ARG A 57 12.77 6.33 -4.08
N ARG A 58 13.47 6.51 -2.97
CA ARG A 58 14.92 6.37 -2.93
C ARG A 58 15.35 4.91 -2.84
N GLN A 59 14.65 4.13 -2.02
CA GLN A 59 14.92 2.72 -1.80
C GLN A 59 13.60 1.95 -1.91
N PRO A 60 13.35 1.27 -3.04
CA PRO A 60 12.04 0.66 -3.29
C PRO A 60 11.77 -0.63 -2.50
N ARG A 61 12.78 -1.21 -1.84
CA ARG A 61 12.57 -2.41 -1.02
C ARG A 61 11.84 -2.04 0.25
N VAL A 62 10.69 -2.70 0.46
CA VAL A 62 9.79 -2.42 1.58
C VAL A 62 9.29 -3.73 2.19
N SER A 63 8.70 -3.64 3.37
CA SER A 63 7.96 -4.76 3.93
C SER A 63 6.71 -4.27 4.64
N LEU A 64 5.71 -5.14 4.75
CA LEU A 64 4.48 -4.86 5.47
C LEU A 64 4.19 -6.01 6.43
N THR A 65 3.70 -5.66 7.62
CA THR A 65 3.14 -6.65 8.54
C THR A 65 1.65 -6.41 8.66
N VAL A 66 0.87 -7.44 8.38
CA VAL A 66 -0.59 -7.40 8.55
C VAL A 66 -0.91 -8.19 9.82
N PRO A 67 -1.25 -7.51 10.93
CA PRO A 67 -1.46 -8.19 12.20
C PRO A 67 -2.88 -8.73 12.33
N ASP A 68 -3.00 -9.84 13.05
CA ASP A 68 -4.27 -10.40 13.48
C ASP A 68 -4.04 -11.07 14.84
N GLY A 69 -4.11 -10.28 15.91
CA GLY A 69 -3.72 -10.74 17.23
C GLY A 69 -2.25 -11.09 17.27
N ARG A 70 -1.93 -12.29 17.72
CA ARG A 70 -0.54 -12.78 17.76
C ARG A 70 -0.08 -13.28 16.39
N ALA A 71 -1.01 -13.81 15.60
CA ALA A 71 -0.71 -14.21 14.24
C ALA A 71 -0.53 -12.97 13.36
N HIS A 72 0.34 -13.06 12.40
CA HIS A 72 0.53 -11.98 11.44
C HIS A 72 1.15 -12.51 10.15
N LEU A 73 0.92 -11.77 9.09
CA LEU A 73 1.47 -12.09 7.78
C LEU A 73 2.45 -10.98 7.42
N VAL A 74 3.64 -11.35 6.98
CA VAL A 74 4.67 -10.40 6.55
C VAL A 74 4.85 -10.50 5.04
N VAL A 75 4.80 -9.35 4.37
CA VAL A 75 5.06 -9.24 2.94
C VAL A 75 6.37 -8.50 2.75
N TYR A 76 7.33 -9.10 2.06
CA TYR A 76 8.53 -8.44 1.58
C TYR A 76 8.33 -8.16 0.10
N GLY A 77 8.61 -6.94 -0.33
CA GLY A 77 8.35 -6.60 -1.72
C GLY A 77 9.07 -5.36 -2.20
N THR A 78 8.72 -4.98 -3.41
CA THR A 78 9.28 -3.83 -4.10
C THR A 78 8.16 -2.85 -4.41
N ALA A 79 8.34 -1.59 -4.03
CA ALA A 79 7.36 -0.53 -4.23
C ALA A 79 7.58 0.17 -5.55
N GLU A 80 6.48 0.40 -6.25
CA GLU A 80 6.42 1.26 -7.41
C GLU A 80 5.73 2.56 -6.99
N CYS A 81 6.36 3.70 -7.28
CA CYS A 81 5.84 5.01 -6.94
C CYS A 81 5.02 5.56 -8.10
N ILE A 82 3.73 5.79 -7.87
CA ILE A 82 2.79 6.23 -8.90
C ILE A 82 2.23 7.60 -8.50
N ASP A 83 2.63 8.63 -9.22
CA ASP A 83 2.22 10.01 -8.95
C ASP A 83 1.59 10.71 -10.16
N ALA A 84 1.39 9.99 -11.25
CA ALA A 84 0.82 10.54 -12.49
C ALA A 84 -0.56 9.94 -12.80
N ASP A 85 -1.45 10.80 -13.27
CA ASP A 85 -2.78 10.40 -13.71
C ASP A 85 -2.74 9.91 -15.18
N PRO A 86 -3.69 9.08 -15.59
CA PRO A 86 -4.89 8.68 -14.81
C PRO A 86 -4.66 7.57 -13.79
N LEU A 87 -3.52 6.91 -13.79
CA LEU A 87 -3.32 5.72 -12.93
C LEU A 87 -3.37 6.06 -11.45
N ARG A 88 -2.76 7.17 -11.03
CA ARG A 88 -2.82 7.62 -9.62
C ARG A 88 -4.27 7.75 -9.15
N ALA A 89 -5.10 8.45 -9.90
CA ALA A 89 -6.49 8.68 -9.52
C ALA A 89 -7.31 7.38 -9.56
N GLU A 90 -7.09 6.52 -10.54
CA GLU A 90 -7.77 5.24 -10.65
C GLU A 90 -7.47 4.34 -9.45
N LEU A 91 -6.20 4.20 -9.10
CA LEU A 91 -5.80 3.36 -7.97
C LEU A 91 -6.24 3.95 -6.64
N THR A 92 -6.19 5.27 -6.49
CA THR A 92 -6.67 5.92 -5.26
C THR A 92 -8.17 5.73 -5.08
N ALA A 93 -8.95 5.82 -6.17
CA ALA A 93 -10.39 5.54 -6.12
C ALA A 93 -10.67 4.12 -5.65
N ASP A 94 -9.89 3.15 -6.13
CA ASP A 94 -10.01 1.75 -5.68
C ASP A 94 -9.71 1.61 -4.19
N VAL A 95 -8.66 2.25 -3.71
CA VAL A 95 -8.27 2.22 -2.29
C VAL A 95 -9.37 2.86 -1.43
N PHE A 96 -9.91 4.00 -1.83
CA PHE A 96 -10.97 4.68 -1.10
C PHE A 96 -12.22 3.80 -0.98
N ALA A 97 -12.61 3.13 -2.06
CA ALA A 97 -13.74 2.21 -2.03
C ALA A 97 -13.49 1.03 -1.08
N ALA A 98 -12.30 0.46 -1.14
CA ALA A 98 -11.94 -0.69 -0.30
C ALA A 98 -11.90 -0.32 1.19
N LEU A 99 -11.34 0.83 1.54
CA LEU A 99 -11.20 1.25 2.94
C LEU A 99 -12.46 1.89 3.49
N GLY A 100 -13.18 2.65 2.66
CA GLY A 100 -14.39 3.35 3.08
C GLY A 100 -15.66 2.52 3.07
N GLY A 101 -15.64 1.38 2.37
CA GLY A 101 -16.79 0.49 2.28
C GLY A 101 -17.96 1.06 1.46
N GLY A 102 -17.75 2.12 0.71
CA GLY A 102 -18.76 2.76 -0.12
C GLY A 102 -18.54 2.54 -1.60
N ASP A 103 -19.28 3.28 -2.41
CA ASP A 103 -19.13 3.25 -3.84
C ASP A 103 -17.77 3.83 -4.25
N ARG A 104 -17.21 3.27 -5.30
CA ARG A 104 -15.96 3.78 -5.87
C ARG A 104 -16.21 5.13 -6.50
N PRO A 105 -15.48 6.19 -6.10
CA PRO A 105 -15.64 7.48 -6.75
C PRO A 105 -15.13 7.43 -8.20
N ASP A 106 -15.69 8.28 -9.06
CA ASP A 106 -15.15 8.44 -10.40
C ASP A 106 -13.77 9.06 -10.29
N PRO A 107 -12.71 8.43 -10.81
CA PRO A 107 -11.36 8.95 -10.68
C PRO A 107 -11.19 10.39 -11.15
N SER A 108 -11.89 10.79 -12.22
CA SER A 108 -11.77 12.15 -12.77
C SER A 108 -12.29 13.21 -11.81
N THR A 109 -13.20 12.85 -10.90
CA THR A 109 -13.80 13.80 -9.96
C THR A 109 -12.95 14.06 -8.72
N ILE A 110 -11.94 13.23 -8.46
CA ILE A 110 -11.12 13.35 -7.25
C ILE A 110 -9.73 13.93 -7.51
N VAL A 111 -9.36 14.19 -8.76
CA VAL A 111 -8.00 14.67 -9.11
C VAL A 111 -7.64 15.96 -8.36
N SER A 112 -8.54 16.94 -8.32
CA SER A 112 -8.27 18.21 -7.61
C SER A 112 -8.00 17.98 -6.12
N MET A 113 -8.78 17.12 -5.48
CA MET A 113 -8.59 16.79 -4.07
C MET A 113 -7.25 16.07 -3.86
N LEU A 114 -6.89 15.14 -4.76
CA LEU A 114 -5.62 14.42 -4.67
C LEU A 114 -4.44 15.39 -4.80
N ASP A 115 -4.54 16.35 -5.71
CA ASP A 115 -3.51 17.39 -5.87
C ASP A 115 -3.39 18.25 -4.62
N GLU A 116 -4.50 18.70 -4.08
CA GLU A 116 -4.53 19.52 -2.87
C GLU A 116 -3.93 18.79 -1.68
N GLN A 117 -4.25 17.51 -1.52
CA GLN A 117 -3.73 16.70 -0.44
C GLN A 117 -2.35 16.09 -0.73
N GLN A 118 -1.81 16.31 -1.90
CA GLN A 118 -0.54 15.74 -2.37
C GLN A 118 -0.54 14.20 -2.28
N ARG A 119 -1.66 13.58 -2.65
CA ARG A 119 -1.77 12.11 -2.61
C ARG A 119 -1.10 11.46 -3.80
N THR A 120 -0.48 10.34 -3.51
CA THR A 120 0.23 9.48 -4.46
C THR A 120 -0.10 8.03 -4.12
N VAL A 121 0.45 7.10 -4.89
CA VAL A 121 0.21 5.68 -4.67
C VAL A 121 1.53 4.92 -4.62
N LEU A 122 1.65 4.04 -3.63
CA LEU A 122 2.68 3.01 -3.61
C LEU A 122 2.01 1.68 -3.98
N ARG A 123 2.49 1.05 -5.05
CA ARG A 123 2.01 -0.26 -5.46
C ARG A 123 3.13 -1.27 -5.23
N ILE A 124 2.88 -2.23 -4.35
CA ILE A 124 3.91 -3.12 -3.84
C ILE A 124 3.71 -4.51 -4.42
N THR A 125 4.73 -4.98 -5.14
CA THR A 125 4.76 -6.33 -5.67
C THR A 125 5.48 -7.23 -4.68
N PRO A 126 4.81 -8.24 -4.10
CA PRO A 126 5.45 -9.14 -3.16
C PRO A 126 6.53 -10.00 -3.80
N ASP A 127 7.68 -10.11 -3.12
CA ASP A 127 8.72 -11.08 -3.45
C ASP A 127 8.59 -12.32 -2.57
N GLN A 128 8.14 -12.15 -1.34
CA GLN A 128 8.01 -13.21 -0.35
C GLN A 128 6.89 -12.88 0.62
N ILE A 129 6.07 -13.86 0.95
CA ILE A 129 4.98 -13.70 1.91
C ILE A 129 5.09 -14.84 2.93
N LEU A 130 5.12 -14.50 4.22
CA LEU A 130 5.30 -15.47 5.30
C LEU A 130 4.27 -15.25 6.40
N PHE A 131 3.69 -16.35 6.89
CA PHE A 131 2.90 -16.34 8.12
C PHE A 131 3.81 -16.50 9.33
N HIS A 132 3.48 -15.76 10.40
CA HIS A 132 4.14 -15.86 11.70
C HIS A 132 3.11 -15.90 12.82
N GLU A 133 3.53 -16.47 13.95
CA GLU A 133 2.73 -16.49 15.18
C GLU A 133 3.51 -15.93 16.35
#